data_2ceaff7c14b8148354764c6dc71e4d78
#
_entry.id   2ceaff7c14b8148354764c6dc71e4d78
#
_cell.length_a   1.000
_cell.length_b   1.000
_cell.length_c   1.000
_cell.angle_alpha   90.00
_cell.angle_beta   90.00
_cell.angle_gamma   90.00
#
_symmetry.space_group_name_H-M   'P 1'
#
loop_
_entity.id
_entity.type
_entity.pdbx_description
1 polymer ?
#
loop_
_entity_poly.entity_id
_entity_poly.type
_entity_poly.pdbx_seq_one_letter_code
_entity_poly.pdbx_strand_id
1 'polypeptide(L)'
;MSEQAVQRALEVKRRHESELLRKPNVVAVGVGFRTRASQSTTEVCIVVSVSRKLPVAQLKRAEVLPTELEEVPIDVVETGAIRAL
;
A
#
# COMPACT_ATOMS: atom_id res chain seq x y z
N MET A 1 19.25 4.25 4.04
CA MET A 1 18.30 3.52 3.19
C MET A 1 19.04 2.84 2.06
N SER A 2 18.73 1.60 1.80
CA SER A 2 19.36 0.85 0.73
C SER A 2 18.67 1.13 -0.60
N GLU A 3 19.45 1.51 -1.60
CA GLU A 3 18.95 1.64 -2.97
C GLU A 3 18.40 0.32 -3.49
N GLN A 4 18.99 -0.79 -3.06
CA GLN A 4 18.51 -2.12 -3.42
C GLN A 4 17.12 -2.39 -2.87
N ALA A 5 16.83 -1.92 -1.66
CA ALA A 5 15.50 -2.07 -1.07
C ALA A 5 14.45 -1.31 -1.87
N VAL A 6 14.78 -0.11 -2.33
CA VAL A 6 13.88 0.70 -3.16
C VAL A 6 13.66 0.02 -4.51
N GLN A 7 14.72 -0.46 -5.15
CA GLN A 7 14.62 -1.16 -6.43
C GLN A 7 13.77 -2.42 -6.31
N ARG A 8 13.97 -3.18 -5.24
CA ARG A 8 13.18 -4.38 -4.97
C ARG A 8 11.70 -4.04 -4.83
N ALA A 9 11.39 -3.01 -4.04
CA ALA A 9 10.02 -2.58 -3.83
C ALA A 9 9.36 -2.12 -5.13
N LEU A 10 10.10 -1.40 -5.97
CA LEU A 10 9.59 -0.96 -7.27
C LEU A 10 9.29 -2.15 -8.20
N GLU A 11 10.14 -3.16 -8.20
CA GLU A 11 9.92 -4.37 -8.99
C GLU A 11 8.70 -5.14 -8.52
N VAL A 12 8.56 -5.32 -7.22
CA VAL A 12 7.41 -6.00 -6.63
C VAL A 12 6.13 -5.22 -6.90
N LYS A 13 6.17 -3.91 -6.72
CA LYS A 13 5.05 -3.03 -7.05
C LYS A 13 4.63 -3.21 -8.49
N ARG A 14 5.59 -3.20 -9.41
CA ARG A 14 5.30 -3.31 -10.85
C ARG A 14 4.58 -4.61 -11.19
N ARG A 15 4.99 -5.71 -10.57
CA ARG A 15 4.38 -7.02 -10.80
C ARG A 15 2.96 -7.11 -10.26
N HIS A 16 2.66 -6.39 -9.18
CA HIS A 16 1.39 -6.52 -8.46
C HIS A 16 0.48 -5.30 -8.57
N GLU A 17 0.95 -4.21 -9.14
CA GLU A 17 0.22 -2.94 -9.21
C GLU A 17 -1.16 -3.08 -9.83
N SER A 18 -1.24 -3.74 -10.96
CA SER A 18 -2.49 -3.93 -11.67
C SER A 18 -3.51 -4.69 -10.83
N GLU A 19 -3.07 -5.73 -10.15
CA GLU A 19 -3.91 -6.52 -9.27
C GLU A 19 -4.39 -5.72 -8.06
N LEU A 20 -3.48 -4.95 -7.46
CA LEU A 20 -3.82 -4.11 -6.31
C LEU A 20 -4.82 -3.02 -6.70
N LEU A 21 -4.63 -2.39 -7.84
CA LEU A 21 -5.52 -1.33 -8.31
C LEU A 21 -6.91 -1.83 -8.68
N ARG A 22 -7.07 -3.12 -8.93
CA ARG A 22 -8.39 -3.72 -9.17
C ARG A 22 -9.19 -3.93 -7.90
N LYS A 23 -8.54 -3.91 -6.76
CA LYS A 23 -9.25 -4.11 -5.49
C LYS A 23 -10.15 -2.91 -5.22
N PRO A 24 -11.37 -3.16 -4.70
CA PRO A 24 -12.26 -2.06 -4.32
C PRO A 24 -11.58 -1.15 -3.31
N ASN A 25 -11.85 0.13 -3.39
CA ASN A 25 -11.37 1.11 -2.42
C ASN A 25 -9.89 1.51 -2.57
N VAL A 26 -9.12 0.83 -3.42
CA VAL A 26 -7.72 1.20 -3.69
C VAL A 26 -7.71 2.31 -4.73
N VAL A 27 -7.05 3.43 -4.40
CA VAL A 27 -6.97 4.60 -5.29
C VAL A 27 -5.59 4.84 -5.85
N ALA A 28 -4.54 4.35 -5.19
CA ALA A 28 -3.17 4.53 -5.66
C ALA A 28 -2.25 3.49 -5.04
N VAL A 29 -1.15 3.21 -5.74
CA VAL A 29 -0.09 2.31 -5.26
C VAL A 29 1.25 2.99 -5.53
N GLY A 30 2.11 3.02 -4.54
CA GLY A 30 3.42 3.64 -4.66
C GLY A 30 4.45 2.95 -3.78
N VAL A 31 5.64 3.51 -3.74
CA VAL A 31 6.72 3.05 -2.86
C VAL A 31 7.09 4.20 -1.93
N GLY A 32 7.25 3.90 -0.66
CA GLY A 32 7.59 4.90 0.33
C GLY A 32 8.15 4.26 1.59
N PHE A 33 8.11 5.01 2.67
CA PHE A 33 8.55 4.53 3.97
C PHE A 33 7.35 4.12 4.81
N ARG A 34 7.51 3.00 5.50
CA ARG A 34 6.49 2.50 6.38
C ARG A 34 6.24 3.46 7.55
N THR A 35 4.97 3.68 7.88
CA THR A 35 4.58 4.49 9.03
C THR A 35 4.20 3.57 10.18
N ARG A 36 4.80 3.81 11.36
CA ARG A 36 4.47 3.09 12.59
C ARG A 36 4.16 4.09 13.69
N ALA A 37 3.07 3.87 14.38
CA ALA A 37 2.65 4.74 15.50
C ALA A 37 2.64 6.22 15.10
N SER A 38 2.14 6.53 13.91
CA SER A 38 2.07 7.88 13.33
C SER A 38 3.44 8.49 13.03
N GLN A 39 4.51 7.69 13.06
CA GLN A 39 5.85 8.15 12.73
C GLN A 39 6.36 7.46 11.49
N SER A 40 6.99 8.24 10.61
CA SER A 40 7.66 7.70 9.44
C SER A 40 8.90 6.94 9.86
N THR A 41 9.13 5.79 9.23
CA THR A 41 10.33 4.98 9.49
C THR A 41 11.22 5.00 8.25
N THR A 42 12.38 4.33 8.31
CA THR A 42 13.27 4.15 7.17
C THR A 42 13.04 2.83 6.46
N GLU A 43 12.02 2.07 6.87
CA GLU A 43 11.69 0.80 6.23
C GLU A 43 10.94 1.04 4.93
N VAL A 44 11.50 0.57 3.82
CA VAL A 44 10.90 0.71 2.50
C VAL A 44 9.71 -0.24 2.39
N CYS A 45 8.60 0.26 1.88
CA CYS A 45 7.38 -0.53 1.70
C CYS A 45 6.63 -0.10 0.45
N ILE A 46 5.64 -0.92 0.09
CA ILE A 46 4.67 -0.56 -0.93
C ILE A 46 3.52 0.14 -0.20
N VAL A 47 3.25 1.38 -0.60
CA VAL A 47 2.18 2.18 -0.01
C VAL A 47 0.93 1.99 -0.86
N VAL A 48 -0.13 1.48 -0.25
CA VAL A 48 -1.42 1.32 -0.91
C VAL A 48 -2.37 2.36 -0.32
N SER A 49 -2.77 3.31 -1.13
CA SER A 49 -3.70 4.35 -0.71
C SER A 49 -5.13 3.88 -0.96
N VAL A 50 -5.94 3.99 0.07
CA VAL A 50 -7.36 3.61 -0.01
C VAL A 50 -8.22 4.83 0.30
N SER A 51 -9.40 4.88 -0.30
CA SER A 51 -10.32 5.98 -0.04
C SER A 51 -10.86 5.90 1.38
N ARG A 52 -10.96 4.70 1.92
CA ARG A 52 -11.53 4.48 3.23
C ARG A 52 -10.91 3.26 3.88
N LYS A 53 -10.35 3.43 5.08
CA LYS A 53 -9.74 2.34 5.84
C LYS A 53 -10.78 1.74 6.78
N LEU A 54 -11.16 0.50 6.52
CA LEU A 54 -12.18 -0.21 7.31
C LEU A 54 -11.54 -1.32 8.13
N PRO A 55 -12.11 -1.66 9.30
CA PRO A 55 -11.69 -2.82 10.04
C PRO A 55 -11.81 -4.08 9.18
N VAL A 56 -10.86 -5.01 9.35
CA VAL A 56 -10.83 -6.24 8.55
C VAL A 56 -12.17 -6.99 8.63
N ALA A 57 -12.81 -6.98 9.81
CA ALA A 57 -14.10 -7.65 9.99
C ALA A 57 -15.22 -7.09 9.11
N GLN A 58 -15.08 -5.85 8.63
CA GLN A 58 -16.07 -5.21 7.76
C GLN A 58 -15.72 -5.31 6.28
N LEU A 59 -14.56 -5.87 5.96
CA LEU A 59 -14.10 -6.00 4.58
C LEU A 59 -14.61 -7.28 3.96
N LYS A 60 -15.03 -7.19 2.71
CA LYS A 60 -15.27 -8.39 1.91
C LYS A 60 -13.92 -9.01 1.56
N ARG A 61 -13.91 -10.29 1.30
CA ARG A 61 -12.68 -11.02 0.99
C ARG A 61 -11.84 -10.35 -0.10
N ALA A 62 -12.48 -9.83 -1.14
CA ALA A 62 -11.81 -9.15 -2.24
C ALA A 62 -11.19 -7.81 -1.85
N GLU A 63 -11.64 -7.22 -0.74
CA GLU A 63 -11.16 -5.92 -0.25
C GLU A 63 -9.97 -6.04 0.69
N VAL A 64 -9.70 -7.25 1.19
CA VAL A 64 -8.59 -7.46 2.13
C VAL A 64 -7.27 -7.40 1.38
N LEU A 65 -6.37 -6.53 1.87
CA LEU A 65 -5.04 -6.37 1.30
C LEU A 65 -4.05 -7.27 2.04
N PRO A 66 -3.06 -7.82 1.33
CA PRO A 66 -2.01 -8.59 2.00
C PRO A 66 -1.17 -7.68 2.90
N THR A 67 -0.51 -8.24 3.89
CA THR A 67 0.39 -7.50 4.76
C THR A 67 1.78 -7.33 4.14
N GLU A 68 2.11 -8.20 3.20
CA GLU A 68 3.37 -8.10 2.46
C GLU A 68 3.22 -8.81 1.10
N LEU A 69 4.07 -8.44 0.16
CA LEU A 69 4.19 -9.09 -1.14
C LEU A 69 5.67 -9.37 -1.39
N GLU A 70 6.01 -10.62 -1.64
CA GLU A 70 7.40 -11.04 -1.92
C GLU A 70 8.38 -10.47 -0.89
N GLU A 71 7.99 -10.52 0.39
CA GLU A 71 8.76 -10.05 1.54
C GLU A 71 8.86 -8.51 1.66
N VAL A 72 8.18 -7.78 0.77
CA VAL A 72 8.11 -6.31 0.88
C VAL A 72 6.84 -5.96 1.64
N PRO A 73 6.95 -5.21 2.75
CA PRO A 73 5.75 -4.87 3.53
C PRO A 73 4.80 -3.96 2.75
N ILE A 74 3.53 -4.08 3.07
CA ILE A 74 2.47 -3.23 2.54
C ILE A 74 2.02 -2.29 3.65
N ASP A 75 2.01 -0.99 3.36
CA ASP A 75 1.47 0.01 4.27
C ASP A 75 0.20 0.59 3.66
N VAL A 76 -0.93 0.41 4.34
CA VAL A 76 -2.23 0.90 3.87
C VAL A 76 -2.49 2.26 4.48
N VAL A 77 -2.72 3.25 3.63
CA VAL A 77 -2.92 4.63 4.04
C VAL A 77 -4.28 5.11 3.54
N GLU A 78 -5.05 5.72 4.42
CA GLU A 78 -6.33 6.32 4.04
C GLU A 78 -6.10 7.73 3.50
N THR A 79 -6.55 7.97 2.28
CA THR A 79 -6.43 9.29 1.65
C THR A 79 -7.75 10.03 1.51
N GLY A 80 -8.85 9.35 1.84
CA GLY A 80 -10.17 9.92 1.63
C GLY A 80 -10.54 10.00 0.16
N ALA A 81 -11.64 10.65 -0.12
CA ALA A 81 -12.08 10.85 -1.50
C ALA A 81 -11.22 11.94 -2.15
N ILE A 82 -10.62 11.59 -3.29
CA ILE A 82 -9.86 12.57 -4.09
C ILE A 82 -10.86 13.32 -4.95
N ARG A 83 -10.90 14.63 -4.77
CA ARG A 83 -11.76 15.49 -5.56
C ARG A 83 -10.92 16.39 -6.44
N ALA A 84 -11.27 16.45 -7.71
CA ALA A 84 -10.69 17.45 -8.61
C ALA A 84 -11.31 18.80 -8.24
N LEU A 85 -10.46 19.76 -8.02
CA LEU A 85 -10.90 21.11 -7.73
C LEU A 85 -10.92 21.96 -9.00
#